data_9cb7cb545634ab8f31e55900229ed9d1
#
_entry.id   9cb7cb545634ab8f31e55900229ed9d1
#
_cell.length_a   1.000
_cell.length_b   1.000
_cell.length_c   1.000
_cell.angle_alpha   90.00
_cell.angle_beta   90.00
_cell.angle_gamma   90.00
#
_symmetry.space_group_name_H-M   'P 1'
#
loop_
_entity.id
_entity.type
_entity.pdbx_description
1 polymer ?
#
loop_
_entity_poly.entity_id
_entity_poly.type
_entity_poly.pdbx_seq_one_letter_code
_entity_poly.pdbx_strand_id
1 'polypeptide(L)'
;QVKGESMIEDGIMDGDFVVIEKVNDATNGEIVVALVDDSLATLKRFYKEGGRVVLKPANASMEPIYPNTVKIQGKVVGLVRKYF
;
A
#
# COMPACT_ATOMS: atom_id res chain seq x y z
N GLN A 1 -10.71 1.80 5.38
CA GLN A 1 -11.15 2.64 4.28
C GLN A 1 -9.98 3.39 3.66
N VAL A 2 -9.92 3.40 2.34
CA VAL A 2 -8.85 4.08 1.60
C VAL A 2 -9.08 5.59 1.64
N LYS A 3 -8.02 6.32 1.94
CA LYS A 3 -8.02 7.79 1.90
C LYS A 3 -6.94 8.27 0.95
N GLY A 4 -7.34 9.18 0.05
CA GLY A 4 -6.42 9.73 -0.92
C GLY A 4 -6.34 8.92 -2.21
N GLU A 5 -5.36 9.25 -3.04
CA GLU A 5 -5.32 8.84 -4.43
C GLU A 5 -4.02 8.12 -4.82
N SER A 6 -3.29 7.59 -3.83
CA SER A 6 -1.97 7.01 -4.10
C SER A 6 -2.02 5.72 -4.93
N MET A 7 -3.19 5.09 -5.07
CA MET A 7 -3.34 3.80 -5.76
C MET A 7 -4.37 3.85 -6.88
N ILE A 8 -4.68 5.02 -7.41
CA ILE A 8 -5.74 5.17 -8.41
C ILE A 8 -5.43 4.46 -9.73
N GLU A 9 -4.16 4.33 -10.10
CA GLU A 9 -3.77 3.63 -11.33
C GLU A 9 -3.90 2.12 -11.21
N ASP A 10 -4.02 1.60 -9.99
CA ASP A 10 -4.40 0.20 -9.72
C ASP A 10 -5.90 0.05 -9.49
N GLY A 11 -6.68 1.09 -9.75
CA GLY A 11 -8.13 1.04 -9.62
C GLY A 11 -8.64 1.14 -8.19
N ILE A 12 -7.80 1.52 -7.23
CA ILE A 12 -8.20 1.69 -5.83
C ILE A 12 -8.42 3.18 -5.60
N MET A 13 -9.67 3.54 -5.29
CA MET A 13 -10.10 4.93 -5.19
C MET A 13 -10.31 5.35 -3.75
N ASP A 14 -10.24 6.65 -3.52
CA ASP A 14 -10.62 7.23 -2.24
C ASP A 14 -12.02 6.78 -1.85
N GLY A 15 -12.19 6.36 -0.59
CA GLY A 15 -13.46 5.84 -0.09
C GLY A 15 -13.67 4.35 -0.26
N ASP A 16 -12.85 3.68 -1.06
CA ASP A 16 -12.94 2.22 -1.19
C ASP A 16 -12.58 1.52 0.11
N PHE A 17 -13.04 0.28 0.23
CA PHE A 17 -12.64 -0.62 1.33
C PHE A 17 -11.78 -1.73 0.76
N VAL A 18 -10.63 -1.96 1.34
CA VAL A 18 -9.76 -3.07 0.93
C VAL A 18 -9.95 -4.25 1.86
N VAL A 19 -9.90 -5.45 1.29
CA VAL A 19 -9.90 -6.72 2.03
C VAL A 19 -8.45 -7.12 2.19
N ILE A 20 -8.03 -7.35 3.41
CA ILE A 20 -6.63 -7.56 3.75
C ILE A 20 -6.44 -8.96 4.33
N GLU A 21 -5.47 -9.69 3.81
CA GLU A 21 -4.94 -10.87 4.48
C GLU A 21 -3.84 -10.42 5.44
N LYS A 22 -3.97 -10.80 6.70
CA LYS A 22 -2.99 -10.41 7.71
C LYS A 22 -1.71 -11.21 7.50
N VAL A 23 -0.65 -10.52 7.09
CA VAL A 23 0.69 -11.06 6.89
C VAL A 23 1.70 -10.05 7.42
N ASN A 24 2.91 -10.52 7.75
CA ASN A 24 3.97 -9.64 8.24
C ASN A 24 5.15 -9.55 7.26
N ASP A 25 4.99 -10.10 6.07
CA ASP A 25 5.98 -10.04 5.01
C ASP A 25 5.28 -9.93 3.66
N ALA A 26 6.02 -9.58 2.62
CA ALA A 26 5.45 -9.38 1.29
C ALA A 26 6.48 -9.71 0.21
N THR A 27 5.99 -9.96 -0.99
CA THR A 27 6.82 -10.14 -2.18
C THR A 27 6.65 -8.96 -3.12
N ASN A 28 7.63 -8.76 -4.00
CA ASN A 28 7.64 -7.63 -4.92
C ASN A 28 6.37 -7.55 -5.76
N GLY A 29 5.81 -6.37 -5.81
CA GLY A 29 4.60 -6.07 -6.59
C GLY A 29 3.30 -6.25 -5.83
N GLU A 30 3.31 -6.83 -4.64
CA GLU A 30 2.08 -6.96 -3.85
C GLU A 30 1.66 -5.60 -3.28
N ILE A 31 0.35 -5.37 -3.23
CA ILE A 31 -0.21 -4.18 -2.58
C ILE A 31 -0.35 -4.49 -1.11
N VAL A 32 0.26 -3.67 -0.27
CA VAL A 32 0.31 -3.90 1.17
C VAL A 32 -0.20 -2.71 1.94
N VAL A 33 -0.65 -2.98 3.17
CA VAL A 33 -0.77 -1.97 4.21
C VAL A 33 0.50 -2.03 5.03
N ALA A 34 1.23 -0.93 5.07
CA ALA A 34 2.52 -0.84 5.75
C ALA A 34 2.51 0.30 6.76
N LEU A 35 3.07 0.04 7.93
CA LEU A 35 3.34 1.07 8.92
C LEU A 35 4.75 1.61 8.66
N VAL A 36 4.84 2.88 8.30
CA VAL A 36 6.08 3.55 7.93
C VAL A 36 6.60 4.34 9.14
N ASP A 37 7.84 4.06 9.52
CA ASP A 37 8.54 4.78 10.59
C ASP A 37 7.71 4.89 11.88
N ASP A 38 6.97 3.83 12.20
CA ASP A 38 6.11 3.67 13.38
C ASP A 38 4.99 4.73 13.52
N SER A 39 4.69 5.48 12.47
CA SER A 39 3.72 6.56 12.59
C SER A 39 2.66 6.61 11.50
N LEU A 40 2.97 6.21 10.28
CA LEU A 40 2.05 6.35 9.14
C LEU A 40 1.69 5.00 8.55
N ALA A 41 0.41 4.64 8.63
CA ALA A 41 -0.13 3.49 7.90
C ALA A 41 -0.46 3.92 6.48
N THR A 42 0.05 3.23 5.49
CA THR A 42 -0.14 3.56 4.08
C THR A 42 -0.39 2.34 3.24
N LEU A 43 -1.07 2.53 2.11
CA LEU A 43 -1.36 1.50 1.12
C LEU A 43 -0.48 1.76 -0.10
N LYS A 44 0.40 0.84 -0.42
CA LYS A 44 1.38 0.98 -1.51
C LYS A 44 1.75 -0.37 -2.09
N ARG A 45 2.37 -0.38 -3.27
CA ARG A 45 3.03 -1.57 -3.75
C ARG A 45 4.38 -1.73 -3.08
N PHE A 46 4.61 -2.95 -2.63
CA PHE A 46 5.86 -3.33 -1.96
C PHE A 46 6.90 -3.74 -2.99
N TYR A 47 8.12 -3.24 -2.81
CA TYR A 47 9.30 -3.71 -3.54
C TYR A 47 10.49 -3.76 -2.61
N LYS A 48 11.38 -4.72 -2.84
CA LYS A 48 12.66 -4.77 -2.18
C LYS A 48 13.74 -4.64 -3.25
N GLU A 49 14.47 -3.56 -3.22
CA GLU A 49 15.47 -3.21 -4.24
C GLU A 49 16.80 -2.95 -3.55
N GLY A 50 17.83 -3.76 -3.90
CA GLY A 50 19.15 -3.60 -3.30
C GLY A 50 19.16 -3.73 -1.76
N GLY A 51 18.33 -4.61 -1.22
CA GLY A 51 18.22 -4.80 0.23
C GLY A 51 17.38 -3.76 0.95
N ARG A 52 16.79 -2.80 0.22
CA ARG A 52 15.95 -1.73 0.79
C ARG A 52 14.50 -1.92 0.37
N VAL A 53 13.60 -1.63 1.29
CA VAL A 53 12.17 -1.58 0.97
C VAL A 53 11.86 -0.26 0.28
N VAL A 54 11.12 -0.36 -0.82
CA VAL A 54 10.56 0.80 -1.53
C VAL A 54 9.06 0.60 -1.60
N LEU A 55 8.31 1.60 -1.20
CA LEU A 55 6.85 1.59 -1.25
C LEU A 55 6.42 2.51 -2.37
N LYS A 56 5.88 1.93 -3.44
CA LYS A 56 5.56 2.68 -4.66
C LYS A 56 4.07 2.96 -4.74
N PRO A 57 3.67 4.22 -4.96
CA PRO A 57 2.28 4.53 -5.27
C PRO A 57 1.95 4.06 -6.69
N ALA A 58 0.68 3.78 -6.94
CA ALA A 58 0.15 3.59 -8.28
C ALA A 58 -0.50 4.90 -8.73
N ASN A 59 0.34 5.92 -8.83
CA ASN A 59 -0.05 7.27 -9.21
C ASN A 59 1.20 8.01 -9.70
N ALA A 60 1.24 8.32 -10.99
CA ALA A 60 2.40 8.90 -11.65
C ALA A 60 2.78 10.29 -11.09
N SER A 61 1.85 10.98 -10.42
CA SER A 61 2.11 12.29 -9.83
C SER A 61 2.66 12.22 -8.40
N MET A 62 2.85 11.02 -7.86
CA MET A 62 3.33 10.82 -6.50
C MET A 62 4.67 10.10 -6.46
N GLU A 63 5.48 10.43 -5.48
CA GLU A 63 6.83 9.86 -5.34
C GLU A 63 6.82 8.57 -4.52
N PRO A 64 7.76 7.64 -4.80
CA PRO A 64 7.97 6.48 -3.93
C PRO A 64 8.40 6.88 -2.53
N ILE A 65 8.11 6.02 -1.56
CA ILE A 65 8.54 6.18 -0.17
C ILE A 65 9.71 5.23 0.09
N TYR A 66 10.77 5.75 0.70
CA TYR A 66 11.94 4.97 1.14
C TYR A 66 11.97 4.99 2.67
N PRO A 67 11.24 4.07 3.35
CA PRO A 67 11.12 4.13 4.80
C PRO A 67 12.43 3.77 5.49
N ASN A 68 12.69 4.36 6.64
CA ASN A 68 13.77 3.92 7.53
C ASN A 68 13.40 2.60 8.20
N THR A 69 12.17 2.52 8.71
CA THR A 69 11.60 1.28 9.24
C THR A 69 10.23 1.06 8.62
N VAL A 70 9.89 -0.20 8.40
CA VAL A 70 8.59 -0.58 7.82
C VAL A 70 8.10 -1.86 8.48
N LYS A 71 6.80 -1.88 8.82
CA LYS A 71 6.13 -3.10 9.27
C LYS A 71 4.99 -3.38 8.32
N ILE A 72 5.01 -4.54 7.69
CA ILE A 72 3.91 -5.00 6.85
C ILE A 72 2.79 -5.47 7.78
N GLN A 73 1.61 -4.89 7.63
CA GLN A 73 0.45 -5.21 8.43
C GLN A 73 -0.50 -6.17 7.72
N GLY A 74 -0.45 -6.17 6.39
CA GLY A 74 -1.26 -7.07 5.60
C GLY A 74 -1.06 -6.84 4.12
N LYS A 75 -1.57 -7.76 3.30
CA LYS A 75 -1.61 -7.58 1.85
C LYS A 75 -3.05 -7.50 1.37
N VAL A 76 -3.28 -6.70 0.34
CA VAL A 76 -4.61 -6.53 -0.24
C VAL A 76 -4.93 -7.72 -1.11
N VAL A 77 -6.06 -8.36 -0.84
CA VAL A 77 -6.56 -9.52 -1.59
C VAL A 77 -7.90 -9.24 -2.26
N GLY A 78 -8.51 -8.10 -1.97
CA GLY A 78 -9.79 -7.74 -2.56
C GLY A 78 -10.15 -6.29 -2.31
N LEU A 79 -11.23 -5.86 -2.98
CA LEU A 79 -11.71 -4.49 -2.95
C LEU A 79 -13.22 -4.50 -2.87
N VAL A 80 -13.77 -3.63 -2.03
CA VAL A 80 -15.21 -3.39 -1.96
C VAL A 80 -15.46 -1.91 -2.21
N ARG A 81 -16.33 -1.62 -3.16
CA ARG A 81 -16.75 -0.26 -3.49
C ARG A 81 -18.26 -0.16 -3.36
N LYS A 82 -18.70 0.87 -2.66
CA LYS A 82 -20.13 1.12 -2.47
C LYS A 82 -20.60 2.15 -3.47
N TYR A 83 -21.76 1.90 -4.02
CA TYR A 83 -22.47 2.85 -4.91
C TYR A 83 -23.75 3.29 -4.21
N PHE A 84 -23.94 4.59 -4.15
CA PHE A 84 -25.13 5.19 -3.53
C PHE A 84 -25.84 6.08 -4.50
#